data_0f2ad272a99509c397d57e4bc41b60e7
#
_entry.id   0f2ad272a99509c397d57e4bc41b60e7
#
_cell.length_a   1.000
_cell.length_b   1.000
_cell.length_c   1.000
_cell.angle_alpha   90.00
_cell.angle_beta   90.00
_cell.angle_gamma   90.00
#
_symmetry.space_group_name_H-M   'P 1'
#
loop_
_entity.id
_entity.type
_entity.pdbx_description
1 polymer ?
#
loop_
_entity_poly.entity_id
_entity_poly.type
_entity_poly.pdbx_seq_one_letter_code
_entity_poly.pdbx_strand_id
1 'polypeptide(L)'
;MKRSEINAALKEMEQMVQKYRFALPPFCNFTPEEWGKKGHDYDEIRDNMLGWDITDYGLGDFDKVGFSLITIRNGNLNMKDKYTKTYAEKLLYIKEGQYS
;
A
#
# COMPACT_ATOMS: atom_id res chain seq x y z
N MET A 1 7.48 -6.22 12.73
CA MET A 1 6.07 -6.19 13.18
C MET A 1 5.46 -7.59 13.06
N LYS A 2 4.59 -7.93 14.00
CA LYS A 2 3.82 -9.16 13.92
C LYS A 2 2.72 -9.02 12.88
N ARG A 3 2.32 -10.15 12.27
CA ARG A 3 1.25 -10.16 11.26
C ARG A 3 -0.05 -9.56 11.77
N SER A 4 -0.40 -9.83 13.02
CA SER A 4 -1.59 -9.26 13.66
C SER A 4 -1.51 -7.74 13.78
N GLU A 5 -0.35 -7.20 14.07
CA GLU A 5 -0.12 -5.76 14.13
C GLU A 5 -0.24 -5.11 12.75
N ILE A 6 0.34 -5.75 11.74
CA ILE A 6 0.24 -5.29 10.34
C ILE A 6 -1.21 -5.25 9.89
N ASN A 7 -1.95 -6.33 10.13
CA ASN A 7 -3.36 -6.41 9.73
C ASN A 7 -4.21 -5.35 10.44
N ALA A 8 -3.98 -5.13 11.73
CA ALA A 8 -4.72 -4.12 12.50
C ALA A 8 -4.40 -2.70 12.00
N ALA A 9 -3.14 -2.41 11.72
CA ALA A 9 -2.72 -1.09 11.25
C ALA A 9 -3.27 -0.78 9.85
N LEU A 10 -3.25 -1.73 8.95
CA LEU A 10 -3.79 -1.55 7.60
C LEU A 10 -5.31 -1.42 7.62
N LYS A 11 -5.99 -2.15 8.50
CA LYS A 11 -7.43 -2.00 8.69
C LYS A 11 -7.79 -0.61 9.21
N GLU A 12 -7.02 -0.08 10.14
CA GLU A 12 -7.20 1.29 10.64
C GLU A 12 -7.04 2.31 9.51
N MET A 13 -6.00 2.19 8.70
CA MET A 13 -5.81 3.05 7.54
C MET A 13 -6.98 2.96 6.56
N GLU A 14 -7.46 1.76 6.26
CA GLU A 14 -8.60 1.56 5.37
C GLU A 14 -9.85 2.27 5.90
N GLN A 15 -10.10 2.20 7.21
CA GLN A 15 -11.22 2.90 7.85
C GLN A 15 -11.08 4.42 7.71
N MET A 16 -9.86 4.95 7.85
CA MET A 16 -9.62 6.38 7.67
C MET A 16 -9.82 6.82 6.23
N VAL A 17 -9.37 6.02 5.28
CA VAL A 17 -9.59 6.26 3.85
C VAL A 17 -11.08 6.34 3.54
N GLN A 18 -11.87 5.42 4.08
CA GLN A 18 -13.32 5.41 3.91
C GLN A 18 -14.00 6.62 4.58
N LYS A 19 -13.54 6.97 5.79
CA LYS A 19 -14.06 8.13 6.53
C LYS A 19 -13.94 9.42 5.73
N TYR A 20 -12.81 9.61 5.05
CA TYR A 20 -12.58 10.80 4.23
C TYR A 20 -13.07 10.62 2.79
N ARG A 21 -13.84 9.57 2.51
CA ARG A 21 -14.47 9.28 1.21
C ARG A 21 -13.46 9.21 0.06
N PHE A 22 -12.27 8.72 0.34
CA PHE A 22 -11.27 8.50 -0.69
C PHE A 22 -11.53 7.16 -1.38
N ALA A 23 -11.80 7.18 -2.68
CA ALA A 23 -12.09 5.97 -3.44
C ALA A 23 -10.79 5.26 -3.82
N LEU A 24 -10.57 4.05 -3.31
CA LEU A 24 -9.43 3.22 -3.68
C LEU A 24 -9.76 2.36 -4.89
N PRO A 25 -8.76 2.09 -5.76
CA PRO A 25 -8.94 1.12 -6.84
C PRO A 25 -9.32 -0.27 -6.29
N PRO A 26 -10.09 -1.05 -7.04
CA PRO A 26 -10.54 -2.38 -6.59
C PRO A 26 -9.44 -3.33 -6.15
N PHE A 27 -8.25 -3.27 -6.77
CA PHE A 27 -7.15 -4.18 -6.43
C PHE A 27 -6.68 -4.05 -4.97
N CYS A 28 -6.93 -2.90 -4.35
CA CYS A 28 -6.53 -2.66 -2.95
C CYS A 28 -7.21 -3.62 -1.97
N ASN A 29 -8.33 -4.21 -2.38
CA ASN A 29 -9.12 -5.10 -1.53
C ASN A 29 -9.16 -6.54 -2.05
N PHE A 30 -8.32 -6.89 -3.01
CA PHE A 30 -8.24 -8.27 -3.48
C PHE A 30 -7.64 -9.17 -2.41
N THR A 31 -8.30 -10.30 -2.18
CA THR A 31 -7.78 -11.35 -1.32
C THR A 31 -6.65 -12.12 -2.02
N PRO A 32 -5.80 -12.86 -1.28
CA PRO A 32 -4.82 -13.73 -1.92
C PRO A 32 -5.42 -14.73 -2.90
N GLU A 33 -6.63 -15.23 -2.60
CA GLU A 33 -7.35 -16.13 -3.50
C GLU A 33 -7.74 -15.43 -4.81
N GLU A 34 -8.27 -14.21 -4.71
CA GLU A 34 -8.61 -13.42 -5.89
C GLU A 34 -7.37 -13.11 -6.74
N TRP A 35 -6.24 -12.74 -6.10
CA TRP A 35 -4.98 -12.52 -6.80
C TRP A 35 -4.51 -13.74 -7.57
N GLY A 36 -4.71 -14.94 -7.02
CA GLY A 36 -4.35 -16.19 -7.69
C GLY A 36 -5.10 -16.43 -8.99
N LYS A 37 -6.23 -15.76 -9.20
CA LYS A 37 -7.05 -15.87 -10.41
C LYS A 37 -6.78 -14.76 -11.42
N LYS A 38 -5.96 -13.76 -11.08
CA LYS A 38 -5.69 -12.64 -11.98
C LYS A 38 -4.58 -12.97 -12.97
N GLY A 39 -4.81 -12.64 -14.24
CA GLY A 39 -3.86 -12.86 -15.31
C GLY A 39 -2.97 -11.65 -15.57
N HIS A 40 -2.41 -11.59 -16.79
CA HIS A 40 -1.44 -10.57 -17.21
C HIS A 40 -2.01 -9.15 -17.26
N ASP A 41 -3.32 -8.96 -17.29
CA ASP A 41 -3.95 -7.64 -17.20
C ASP A 41 -3.61 -6.90 -15.91
N TYR A 42 -3.14 -7.61 -14.90
CA TYR A 42 -2.77 -7.07 -13.59
C TYR A 42 -1.25 -7.01 -13.37
N ASP A 43 -0.46 -7.23 -14.40
CA ASP A 43 1.00 -7.24 -14.30
C ASP A 43 1.56 -5.92 -13.78
N GLU A 44 1.02 -4.77 -14.19
CA GLU A 44 1.49 -3.47 -13.74
C GLU A 44 1.44 -3.33 -12.22
N ILE A 45 0.41 -3.85 -11.60
CA ILE A 45 0.26 -3.79 -10.14
C ILE A 45 1.38 -4.58 -9.46
N ARG A 46 1.69 -5.76 -9.96
CA ARG A 46 2.75 -6.61 -9.41
C ARG A 46 4.15 -6.07 -9.72
N ASP A 47 4.39 -5.73 -10.98
CA ASP A 47 5.70 -5.29 -11.45
C ASP A 47 6.13 -3.96 -10.81
N ASN A 48 5.18 -3.05 -10.59
CA ASN A 48 5.45 -1.72 -10.09
C ASN A 48 5.22 -1.60 -8.57
N MET A 49 4.99 -2.73 -7.91
CA MET A 49 4.83 -2.81 -6.45
C MET A 49 3.73 -1.88 -5.91
N LEU A 50 2.56 -1.91 -6.58
CA LEU A 50 1.39 -1.19 -6.10
C LEU A 50 0.73 -1.94 -4.94
N GLY A 51 0.00 -1.23 -4.12
CA GLY A 51 -0.76 -1.80 -3.02
C GLY A 51 -0.31 -1.29 -1.65
N TRP A 52 -0.71 -2.02 -0.62
CA TRP A 52 -0.48 -1.68 0.77
C TRP A 52 0.95 -1.94 1.20
N ASP A 53 1.47 -1.05 2.03
CA ASP A 53 2.77 -1.23 2.67
C ASP A 53 2.74 -0.58 4.07
N ILE A 54 3.67 -0.98 4.91
CA ILE A 54 3.75 -0.53 6.29
C ILE A 54 5.18 -0.68 6.78
N THR A 55 5.63 0.26 7.60
CA THR A 55 6.96 0.16 8.21
C THR A 55 6.97 0.71 9.63
N ASP A 56 7.73 0.07 10.50
CA ASP A 56 8.11 0.59 11.82
C ASP A 56 9.61 0.92 11.87
N TYR A 57 10.27 0.96 10.70
CA TYR A 57 11.71 1.16 10.55
C TYR A 57 12.56 0.12 11.31
N GLY A 58 11.97 -1.03 11.64
CA GLY A 58 12.66 -2.07 12.41
C GLY A 58 12.77 -1.81 13.89
N LEU A 59 12.10 -0.76 14.41
CA LEU A 59 12.23 -0.34 15.81
C LEU A 59 11.28 -1.06 16.77
N GLY A 60 10.24 -1.72 16.25
CA GLY A 60 9.31 -2.49 17.06
C GLY A 60 8.32 -1.67 17.86
N ASP A 61 8.10 -0.41 17.51
CA ASP A 61 7.17 0.50 18.19
C ASP A 61 6.38 1.33 17.17
N PHE A 62 5.53 0.66 16.43
CA PHE A 62 4.78 1.27 15.33
C PHE A 62 3.91 2.45 15.77
N ASP A 63 3.34 2.40 16.98
CA ASP A 63 2.48 3.47 17.46
C ASP A 63 3.23 4.79 17.66
N LYS A 64 4.55 4.73 17.84
CA LYS A 64 5.40 5.92 18.01
C LYS A 64 6.20 6.25 16.77
N VAL A 65 6.64 5.25 16.02
CA VAL A 65 7.52 5.44 14.87
C VAL A 65 7.10 4.51 13.73
N GLY A 66 6.72 5.10 12.62
CA GLY A 66 6.32 4.35 11.45
C GLY A 66 5.22 5.04 10.66
N PHE A 67 4.74 4.38 9.65
CA PHE A 67 3.57 4.81 8.87
C PHE A 67 3.06 3.66 8.03
N SER A 68 1.82 3.79 7.57
CA SER A 68 1.24 2.91 6.56
C SER A 68 0.97 3.68 5.28
N LEU A 69 0.96 2.99 4.16
CA LEU A 69 0.71 3.63 2.88
C LEU A 69 0.01 2.67 1.92
N ILE A 70 -0.57 3.28 0.89
CA ILE A 70 -1.00 2.55 -0.30
C ILE A 70 -0.44 3.23 -1.54
N THR A 71 0.20 2.46 -2.40
CA THR A 71 0.71 2.93 -3.68
C THR A 71 -0.33 2.64 -4.76
N ILE A 72 -0.84 3.70 -5.37
CA ILE A 72 -1.91 3.63 -6.39
C ILE A 72 -1.30 3.62 -7.79
N ARG A 73 -0.25 4.38 -8.01
CA ARG A 73 0.49 4.45 -9.27
C ARG A 73 1.97 4.52 -8.98
N ASN A 74 2.77 3.93 -9.84
CA ASN A 74 4.23 3.99 -9.72
C ASN A 74 4.88 3.78 -11.08
N GLY A 75 6.09 4.34 -11.26
CA GLY A 75 6.95 4.04 -12.38
C GLY A 75 7.76 2.76 -12.14
N ASN A 76 8.53 2.35 -13.13
CA ASN A 76 9.41 1.19 -13.03
C ASN A 76 10.71 1.47 -13.77
N LEU A 77 11.78 1.72 -13.01
CA LEU A 77 13.09 2.06 -13.58
C LEU A 77 13.72 0.92 -14.36
N ASN A 78 13.34 -0.33 -14.04
CA ASN A 78 13.87 -1.53 -14.69
C ASN A 78 13.09 -1.93 -15.94
N MET A 79 11.90 -1.37 -16.14
CA MET A 79 10.99 -1.73 -17.24
C MET A 79 10.41 -0.47 -17.90
N LYS A 80 11.29 0.49 -18.20
CA LYS A 80 10.88 1.81 -18.73
C LYS A 80 10.14 1.74 -20.05
N ASP A 81 10.45 0.76 -20.88
CA ASP A 81 9.84 0.59 -22.20
C ASP A 81 8.40 0.05 -22.07
N LYS A 82 8.12 -0.70 -21.01
CA LYS A 82 6.78 -1.25 -20.75
C LYS A 82 5.93 -0.29 -19.92
N TYR A 83 6.54 0.34 -18.90
CA TYR A 83 5.86 1.26 -17.99
C TYR A 83 6.52 2.63 -18.08
N THR A 84 5.86 3.52 -18.78
CA THR A 84 6.43 4.83 -19.15
C THR A 84 6.21 5.93 -18.12
N LYS A 85 5.43 5.66 -17.07
CA LYS A 85 5.20 6.65 -16.00
C LYS A 85 6.50 6.99 -15.27
N THR A 86 6.73 8.27 -15.03
CA THR A 86 7.90 8.77 -14.31
C THR A 86 7.54 9.34 -12.93
N TYR A 87 6.35 9.03 -12.45
CA TYR A 87 5.82 9.55 -11.18
C TYR A 87 5.17 8.42 -10.36
N ALA A 88 5.00 8.68 -9.07
CA ALA A 88 4.25 7.82 -8.16
C ALA A 88 3.10 8.59 -7.52
N GLU A 89 2.02 7.89 -7.23
CA GLU A 89 0.90 8.40 -6.45
C GLU A 89 0.68 7.47 -5.27
N LYS A 90 0.81 8.02 -4.07
CA LYS A 90 0.72 7.26 -2.82
C LYS A 90 -0.15 8.01 -1.83
N LEU A 91 -0.84 7.27 -1.00
CA LEU A 91 -1.58 7.80 0.14
C LEU A 91 -0.90 7.29 1.40
N LEU A 92 -0.47 8.18 2.27
CA LEU A 92 0.20 7.85 3.51
C LEU A 92 -0.72 8.11 4.69
N TYR A 93 -0.69 7.21 5.67
CA TYR A 93 -1.39 7.39 6.94
C TYR A 93 -0.40 7.40 8.09
N ILE A 94 -0.34 8.52 8.78
CA ILE A 94 0.49 8.71 9.97
C ILE A 94 -0.47 9.06 11.11
N LYS A 95 -0.41 8.28 12.18
CA LYS A 95 -1.28 8.50 13.33
C LYS A 95 -0.81 9.70 14.15
N GLU A 96 -1.74 10.31 14.88
CA GLU A 96 -1.38 11.34 15.85
C GLU A 96 -0.33 10.81 16.84
N GLY A 97 0.74 11.58 17.03
CA GLY A 97 1.84 11.19 17.90
C GLY A 97 2.84 10.22 17.29
N GLN A 98 2.63 9.79 16.07
CA GLN A 98 3.55 8.91 15.35
C GLN A 98 4.55 9.71 14.53
N TYR A 99 5.82 9.31 14.52
CA TYR A 99 6.88 9.90 13.69
C TYR A 99 7.14 9.00 12.48
N SER A 100 7.35 9.63 11.36
CA SER A 100 7.71 8.91 10.12
C SER A 100 9.17 9.10 9.72
#